data_61bd38de5e0405f35d766b66b9c90089
#
_entry.id   61bd38de5e0405f35d766b66b9c90089
#
_cell.length_a   1.000
_cell.length_b   1.000
_cell.length_c   1.000
_cell.angle_alpha   90.00
_cell.angle_beta   90.00
_cell.angle_gamma   90.00
#
_symmetry.space_group_name_H-M   'P 1'
#
loop_
_entity.id
_entity.type
_entity.pdbx_description
1 polymer ?
#
loop_
_entity_poly.entity_id
_entity_poly.type
_entity_poly.pdbx_seq_one_letter_code
_entity_poly.pdbx_strand_id
1 'polypeptide(L)'
;MPDSVFSKHHDELEKHETMMGRDRGRLAVAMDLLTDALAMVGQHGVYCQSARHPGKPTMDIAMVLEQISDAKELLQSVIEVERS
;
A
#
# COMPACT_ATOMS: atom_id res chain seq x y z
N MET A 1 -20.49 2.30 -7.09
CA MET A 1 -19.25 1.82 -7.72
C MET A 1 -18.13 1.77 -6.73
N PRO A 2 -17.38 0.70 -6.68
CA PRO A 2 -16.19 0.72 -5.83
C PRO A 2 -15.23 1.77 -6.35
N ASP A 3 -14.64 2.53 -5.45
CA ASP A 3 -13.67 3.52 -5.83
C ASP A 3 -12.44 2.83 -6.42
N SER A 4 -11.95 3.36 -7.53
CA SER A 4 -10.70 2.88 -8.06
C SER A 4 -9.56 3.28 -7.13
N VAL A 5 -8.42 2.61 -7.25
CA VAL A 5 -7.23 2.96 -6.48
C VAL A 5 -6.84 4.43 -6.72
N PHE A 6 -7.10 4.94 -7.92
CA PHE A 6 -6.79 6.32 -8.26
C PHE A 6 -7.66 7.33 -7.52
N SER A 7 -8.94 7.04 -7.39
CA SER A 7 -9.84 7.90 -6.61
C SER A 7 -9.54 7.82 -5.12
N LYS A 8 -9.27 6.62 -4.65
CA LYS A 8 -9.03 6.35 -3.23
C LYS A 8 -7.77 7.06 -2.72
N HIS A 9 -6.73 7.11 -3.55
CA HIS A 9 -5.45 7.72 -3.19
C HIS A 9 -5.19 9.01 -3.98
N HIS A 10 -6.24 9.70 -4.39
CA HIS A 10 -6.14 10.86 -5.27
C HIS A 10 -5.18 11.93 -4.74
N ASP A 11 -5.32 12.31 -3.49
CA ASP A 11 -4.51 13.39 -2.91
C ASP A 11 -3.02 13.04 -2.89
N GLU A 12 -2.70 11.83 -2.47
CA GLU A 12 -1.32 11.36 -2.43
C GLU A 12 -0.74 11.23 -3.84
N LEU A 13 -1.53 10.70 -4.77
CA LEU A 13 -1.11 10.55 -6.16
C LEU A 13 -0.86 11.92 -6.79
N GLU A 14 -1.77 12.85 -6.62
CA GLU A 14 -1.61 14.19 -7.17
C GLU A 14 -0.34 14.85 -6.66
N LYS A 15 -0.10 14.77 -5.35
CA LYS A 15 1.08 15.34 -4.73
C LYS A 15 2.36 14.76 -5.31
N HIS A 16 2.47 13.44 -5.35
CA HIS A 16 3.68 12.78 -5.82
C HIS A 16 3.87 12.91 -7.34
N GLU A 17 2.78 12.84 -8.10
CA GLU A 17 2.85 13.00 -9.55
C GLU A 17 3.28 14.41 -9.94
N THR A 18 2.82 15.42 -9.19
CA THR A 18 3.22 16.80 -9.43
C THR A 18 4.71 16.99 -9.19
N MET A 19 5.26 16.36 -8.17
CA MET A 19 6.66 16.50 -7.80
C MET A 19 7.60 15.65 -8.65
N MET A 20 7.18 14.47 -9.04
CA MET A 20 8.07 13.44 -9.59
C MET A 20 7.72 13.01 -11.00
N GLY A 21 6.57 13.42 -11.51
CA GLY A 21 6.01 12.88 -12.74
C GLY A 21 5.06 11.73 -12.46
N ARG A 22 4.28 11.35 -13.48
CA ARG A 22 3.19 10.41 -13.33
C ARG A 22 3.63 9.04 -12.83
N ASP A 23 4.59 8.44 -13.54
CA ASP A 23 4.99 7.06 -13.22
C ASP A 23 5.73 6.98 -11.90
N ARG A 24 6.67 7.89 -11.68
CA ARG A 24 7.42 7.92 -10.42
C ARG A 24 6.52 8.25 -9.24
N GLY A 25 5.52 9.12 -9.45
CA GLY A 25 4.55 9.44 -8.41
C GLY A 25 3.74 8.22 -8.01
N ARG A 26 3.28 7.46 -8.98
CA ARG A 26 2.55 6.21 -8.71
C ARG A 26 3.41 5.18 -8.00
N LEU A 27 4.67 5.06 -8.42
CA LEU A 27 5.61 4.16 -7.74
C LEU A 27 5.85 4.59 -6.30
N ALA A 28 5.96 5.90 -6.05
CA ALA A 28 6.16 6.42 -4.70
C ALA A 28 4.97 6.07 -3.79
N VAL A 29 3.76 6.26 -4.27
CA VAL A 29 2.56 5.90 -3.50
C VAL A 29 2.50 4.39 -3.26
N ALA A 30 2.81 3.58 -4.27
CA ALA A 30 2.85 2.14 -4.12
C ALA A 30 3.88 1.72 -3.07
N MET A 31 5.05 2.34 -3.07
CA MET A 31 6.09 2.06 -2.08
C MET A 31 5.63 2.43 -0.67
N ASP A 32 4.95 3.56 -0.52
CA ASP A 32 4.43 3.96 0.79
C ASP A 32 3.41 2.96 1.31
N LEU A 33 2.51 2.49 0.45
CA LEU A 33 1.53 1.48 0.82
C LEU A 33 2.18 0.17 1.24
N LEU A 34 3.19 -0.26 0.47
CA LEU A 34 3.91 -1.49 0.80
C LEU A 34 4.71 -1.34 2.09
N THR A 35 5.31 -0.17 2.31
CA THR A 35 6.05 0.11 3.53
C THR A 35 5.14 0.05 4.75
N ASP A 36 3.95 0.64 4.66
CA ASP A 36 2.98 0.60 5.74
C ASP A 36 2.51 -0.82 6.01
N ALA A 37 2.22 -1.59 4.96
CA ALA A 37 1.80 -2.98 5.10
C ALA A 37 2.90 -3.81 5.76
N LEU A 38 4.14 -3.62 5.33
CA LEU A 38 5.29 -4.32 5.88
C LEU A 38 5.51 -3.98 7.35
N ALA A 39 5.34 -2.70 7.71
CA ALA A 39 5.46 -2.27 9.09
C ALA A 39 4.41 -2.93 9.98
N MET A 40 3.18 -3.03 9.50
CA MET A 40 2.11 -3.70 10.25
C MET A 40 2.41 -5.17 10.45
N VAL A 41 2.89 -5.85 9.42
CA VAL A 41 3.27 -7.26 9.52
C VAL A 41 4.43 -7.43 10.49
N GLY A 42 5.43 -6.56 10.41
CA GLY A 42 6.59 -6.60 11.30
C GLY A 42 6.21 -6.40 12.76
N GLN A 43 5.35 -5.43 13.03
CA GLN A 43 4.86 -5.17 14.38
C GLN A 43 4.08 -6.35 14.93
N HIS A 44 3.25 -6.95 14.09
CA HIS A 44 2.49 -8.14 14.48
C HIS A 44 3.41 -9.30 14.81
N GLY A 45 4.46 -9.51 14.01
CA GLY A 45 5.45 -10.56 14.24
C GLY A 45 6.17 -10.37 15.56
N VAL A 46 6.61 -9.15 15.86
CA VAL A 46 7.25 -8.83 17.13
C VAL A 46 6.29 -9.06 18.29
N TYR A 47 5.04 -8.63 18.13
CA TYR A 47 4.03 -8.85 19.16
C TYR A 47 3.85 -10.34 19.44
N CYS A 48 3.72 -11.15 18.40
CA CYS A 48 3.52 -12.59 18.56
C CYS A 48 4.70 -13.28 19.23
N GLN A 49 5.92 -12.81 18.97
CA GLN A 49 7.12 -13.39 19.59
C GLN A 49 7.28 -13.02 21.06
N SER A 50 6.91 -11.79 21.40
CA SER A 50 7.10 -11.28 22.74
C SER A 50 5.85 -11.41 23.61
N ALA A 51 4.69 -11.67 23.00
CA ALA A 51 3.44 -11.65 23.73
C ALA A 51 3.23 -12.89 24.57
N ARG A 52 2.98 -12.65 25.82
CA ARG A 52 2.47 -13.65 26.74
C ARG A 52 0.94 -13.64 26.77
N HIS A 53 0.33 -12.94 25.80
CA HIS A 53 -1.12 -12.81 25.70
C HIS A 53 -1.58 -13.34 24.36
N PRO A 54 -1.77 -14.64 24.22
CA PRO A 54 -2.35 -15.17 23.00
C PRO A 54 -3.78 -14.68 22.88
N GLY A 55 -4.17 -14.21 21.71
CA GLY A 55 -5.55 -14.03 21.43
C GLY A 55 -6.03 -12.66 21.02
N LYS A 56 -5.18 -11.61 21.00
CA LYS A 56 -5.60 -10.34 20.43
C LYS A 56 -4.82 -10.09 19.15
N PRO A 57 -5.48 -10.15 17.99
CA PRO A 57 -4.81 -9.78 16.75
C PRO A 57 -4.40 -8.33 16.83
N THR A 58 -3.13 -8.05 16.60
CA THR A 58 -2.61 -6.69 16.54
C THR A 58 -2.56 -6.18 15.10
N MET A 59 -2.88 -7.05 14.15
CA MET A 59 -2.82 -6.72 12.74
C MET A 59 -4.21 -6.83 12.13
N ASP A 60 -4.61 -5.77 11.44
CA ASP A 60 -5.80 -5.80 10.60
C ASP A 60 -5.42 -6.40 9.26
N ILE A 61 -5.68 -7.69 9.11
CA ILE A 61 -5.32 -8.43 7.91
C ILE A 61 -6.01 -7.85 6.68
N ALA A 62 -7.28 -7.44 6.82
CA ALA A 62 -8.02 -6.86 5.71
C ALA A 62 -7.36 -5.56 5.22
N MET A 63 -6.90 -4.71 6.13
CA MET A 63 -6.21 -3.48 5.78
C MET A 63 -4.88 -3.76 5.09
N VAL A 64 -4.11 -4.73 5.60
CA VAL A 64 -2.83 -5.11 4.99
C VAL A 64 -3.05 -5.61 3.57
N LEU A 65 -4.02 -6.49 3.36
CA LEU A 65 -4.32 -7.03 2.04
C LEU A 65 -4.80 -5.93 1.09
N GLU A 66 -5.61 -5.00 1.59
CA GLU A 66 -6.09 -3.88 0.80
C GLU A 66 -4.93 -2.99 0.35
N GLN A 67 -4.01 -2.67 1.23
CA GLN A 67 -2.84 -1.86 0.89
C GLN A 67 -1.95 -2.54 -0.14
N ILE A 68 -1.73 -3.83 0.00
CA ILE A 68 -0.93 -4.60 -0.94
C ILE A 68 -1.63 -4.65 -2.31
N SER A 69 -2.94 -4.86 -2.31
CA SER A 69 -3.73 -4.89 -3.54
C SER A 69 -3.70 -3.53 -4.25
N ASP A 70 -3.86 -2.45 -3.49
CA ASP A 70 -3.79 -1.09 -4.05
C ASP A 70 -2.42 -0.81 -4.65
N ALA A 71 -1.36 -1.19 -3.96
CA ALA A 71 0.00 -1.03 -4.46
C ALA A 71 0.21 -1.81 -5.76
N LYS A 72 -0.31 -3.03 -5.81
CA LYS A 72 -0.23 -3.87 -7.01
C LYS A 72 -0.93 -3.21 -8.20
N GLU A 73 -2.10 -2.64 -8.00
CA GLU A 73 -2.82 -1.96 -9.07
C GLU A 73 -2.04 -0.74 -9.60
N LEU A 74 -1.43 0.03 -8.69
CA LEU A 74 -0.60 1.15 -9.10
C LEU A 74 0.61 0.70 -9.92
N LEU A 75 1.28 -0.35 -9.47
CA LEU A 75 2.41 -0.91 -10.20
C LEU A 75 1.99 -1.43 -11.57
N GLN A 76 0.86 -2.11 -11.66
CA GLN A 76 0.34 -2.59 -12.93
C GLN A 76 0.05 -1.45 -13.90
N SER A 77 -0.48 -0.34 -13.39
CA SER A 77 -0.78 0.82 -14.25
C SER A 77 0.47 1.39 -14.89
N VAL A 78 1.60 1.38 -14.18
CA VAL A 78 2.88 1.85 -14.72
C VAL A 78 3.40 0.87 -15.77
N ILE A 79 3.34 -0.42 -15.48
CA ILE A 79 3.83 -1.46 -16.39
C ILE A 79 3.02 -1.48 -17.70
N GLU A 80 1.70 -1.35 -17.61
CA GLU A 80 0.83 -1.35 -18.77
C GLU A 80 1.14 -0.18 -19.71
N VAL A 81 1.43 0.98 -19.16
CA VAL A 81 1.79 2.14 -19.97
C VAL A 81 3.11 1.90 -20.70
N GLU A 82 4.08 1.28 -20.06
CA GLU A 82 5.37 0.99 -20.69
C GLU A 82 5.25 -0.05 -21.81
N ARG A 83 4.25 -0.93 -21.73
CA ARG A 83 4.01 -1.94 -22.76
C ARG A 83 3.30 -1.40 -23.99
N SER A 84 2.59 -0.32 -23.83
CA SER A 84 1.89 0.29 -24.96
C SER A 84 2.77 1.35 -25.63
#